data_8d9d221cdc0e29389047bac7eae57061
#
_entry.id   8d9d221cdc0e29389047bac7eae57061
#
_cell.length_a   1.000
_cell.length_b   1.000
_cell.length_c   1.000
_cell.angle_alpha   90.00
_cell.angle_beta   90.00
_cell.angle_gamma   90.00
#
_symmetry.space_group_name_H-M   'P 1'
#
loop_
_entity.id
_entity.type
_entity.pdbx_description
1 polymer ?
#
loop_
_entity_poly.entity_id
_entity_poly.type
_entity_poly.pdbx_seq_one_letter_code
_entity_poly.pdbx_strand_id
1 'polypeptide(L)'
;FPIESLVSRRSFIFARAGFGKSNLNKLLFSKLYENTPFVTKRAGKQVPVGTVIFDPDGEYFWPDDKGRPGLCDVPALEDKVVVFTDRKNPSPFYQSFVAGGIKLDIRRLRPGDVISIALGAERQEQQNVRKLRGLPQDRWESLVNLIDANGNTTPLEDVCGLLDLDPQRQEAEALAARGNMTAIVKMLHDKSSQLMDMLVHALSEGKLCVIDVSQMRGGQSLVLSGLILRRIFDRNQQEFTAADPKTIPTIAVVEEAQSVLNENAPAAEPYIAWVKEGRKYDLGALLITQQPGSIPVEILSQGDNWFIFHLLSAADLTSLKRANAHFSDDLLSSLLNEPIPGQGVFWSSVGGKPYPVSLRALSFEKMYSMRDHDYNQPVGNTYAQTLRITFSGMKQSAAAARVPDSNASGSLFSAETGFEDSEPVDVMATIEQRAIDALRGDADILQKLESSNGMPWYGVQQFLIDHLPEHLEDRRQFAYNLVSKAMNAIFGSQPRGWETFKSTSTGKTWIRAHK
;
A
#
# COMPACT_ATOMS: atom_id res chain seq x y z
N PHE A 1 -13.95 19.77 -18.43
CA PHE A 1 -14.14 18.86 -17.30
C PHE A 1 -13.28 19.31 -16.14
N PRO A 2 -13.84 19.57 -14.96
CA PRO A 2 -13.06 19.90 -13.78
C PRO A 2 -12.35 18.63 -13.29
N ILE A 3 -11.03 18.65 -13.33
CA ILE A 3 -10.17 17.51 -13.01
C ILE A 3 -10.30 17.11 -11.53
N GLU A 4 -10.60 18.08 -10.68
CA GLU A 4 -10.89 17.90 -9.24
C GLU A 4 -12.09 16.96 -9.00
N SER A 5 -12.92 16.74 -10.02
CA SER A 5 -14.02 15.77 -9.96
C SER A 5 -13.57 14.29 -9.95
N LEU A 6 -12.28 14.01 -10.13
CA LEU A 6 -11.72 12.67 -9.94
C LEU A 6 -11.52 12.31 -8.47
N VAL A 7 -11.35 13.31 -7.62
CA VAL A 7 -11.06 13.12 -6.20
C VAL A 7 -12.26 12.53 -5.47
N SER A 8 -12.04 11.46 -4.70
CA SER A 8 -13.08 10.73 -3.95
C SER A 8 -14.26 10.26 -4.83
N ARG A 9 -14.01 9.99 -6.11
CA ARG A 9 -14.99 9.54 -7.10
C ARG A 9 -14.54 8.25 -7.77
N ARG A 10 -15.49 7.59 -8.42
CA ARG A 10 -15.24 6.40 -9.23
C ARG A 10 -15.32 6.78 -10.69
N SER A 11 -14.19 6.70 -11.35
CA SER A 11 -14.04 7.03 -12.76
C SER A 11 -13.70 5.79 -13.56
N PHE A 12 -14.29 5.64 -14.72
CA PHE A 12 -14.01 4.54 -15.63
C PHE A 12 -13.46 5.06 -16.96
N ILE A 13 -12.44 4.38 -17.47
CA ILE A 13 -11.97 4.55 -18.86
C ILE A 13 -12.21 3.24 -19.59
N PHE A 14 -13.10 3.27 -20.56
CA PHE A 14 -13.44 2.14 -21.42
C PHE A 14 -12.83 2.36 -22.79
N ALA A 15 -11.91 1.52 -23.21
CA ALA A 15 -11.30 1.61 -24.54
C ALA A 15 -10.58 0.33 -24.92
N ARG A 16 -10.60 0.00 -26.20
CA ARG A 16 -9.72 -1.00 -26.80
C ARG A 16 -8.25 -0.57 -26.70
N ALA A 17 -7.33 -1.56 -26.81
CA ALA A 17 -5.89 -1.29 -26.93
C ALA A 17 -5.59 -0.33 -28.10
N GLY A 18 -4.69 0.62 -27.90
CA GLY A 18 -4.31 1.61 -28.92
C GLY A 18 -5.25 2.81 -29.08
N PHE A 19 -6.38 2.85 -28.37
CA PHE A 19 -7.33 3.98 -28.46
C PHE A 19 -7.16 5.05 -27.37
N GLY A 20 -6.01 5.11 -26.73
CA GLY A 20 -5.59 6.28 -25.94
C GLY A 20 -5.87 6.20 -24.44
N LYS A 21 -6.07 5.00 -23.85
CA LYS A 21 -6.24 4.82 -22.40
C LYS A 21 -5.10 5.46 -21.58
N SER A 22 -3.88 4.97 -21.80
CA SER A 22 -2.69 5.45 -21.08
C SER A 22 -2.36 6.91 -21.41
N ASN A 23 -2.63 7.34 -22.67
CA ASN A 23 -2.52 8.76 -23.05
C ASN A 23 -3.45 9.64 -22.21
N LEU A 24 -4.75 9.26 -22.10
CA LEU A 24 -5.71 10.01 -21.29
C LEU A 24 -5.30 10.02 -19.82
N ASN A 25 -4.84 8.87 -19.30
CA ASN A 25 -4.43 8.74 -17.91
C ASN A 25 -3.23 9.65 -17.60
N LYS A 26 -2.18 9.62 -18.44
CA LYS A 26 -1.04 10.55 -18.32
C LYS A 26 -1.48 12.03 -18.38
N LEU A 27 -2.40 12.39 -19.28
CA LEU A 27 -2.94 13.75 -19.38
C LEU A 27 -3.73 14.16 -18.13
N LEU A 28 -4.62 13.30 -17.65
CA LEU A 28 -5.43 13.59 -16.46
C LEU A 28 -4.54 13.90 -15.26
N PHE A 29 -3.57 13.03 -14.98
CA PHE A 29 -2.70 13.21 -13.81
C PHE A 29 -1.65 14.29 -14.01
N SER A 30 -1.14 14.51 -15.22
CA SER A 30 -0.27 15.67 -15.47
C SER A 30 -0.99 16.99 -15.20
N LYS A 31 -2.27 17.08 -15.57
CA LYS A 31 -3.07 18.28 -15.32
C LYS A 31 -3.56 18.40 -13.87
N LEU A 32 -3.97 17.29 -13.26
CA LEU A 32 -4.41 17.28 -11.87
C LEU A 32 -3.30 17.73 -10.91
N TYR A 33 -2.05 17.33 -11.19
CA TYR A 33 -0.89 17.60 -10.36
C TYR A 33 -0.05 18.80 -10.81
N GLU A 34 -0.49 19.59 -11.79
CA GLU A 34 0.08 20.94 -11.99
C GLU A 34 -0.01 21.75 -10.69
N ASN A 35 -1.14 21.58 -9.99
CA ASN A 35 -1.32 22.02 -8.60
C ASN A 35 -1.81 20.82 -7.79
N THR A 36 -1.16 20.53 -6.67
CA THR A 36 -1.59 19.41 -5.81
C THR A 36 -3.08 19.56 -5.47
N PRO A 37 -3.92 18.54 -5.75
CA PRO A 37 -5.35 18.61 -5.45
C PRO A 37 -5.59 18.48 -3.94
N PHE A 38 -6.66 19.12 -3.44
CA PHE A 38 -7.03 19.11 -2.02
C PHE A 38 -8.49 18.72 -1.82
N VAL A 39 -8.77 18.08 -0.70
CA VAL A 39 -10.11 17.87 -0.16
C VAL A 39 -10.33 18.82 1.01
N THR A 40 -11.43 19.55 0.99
CA THR A 40 -11.81 20.41 2.12
C THR A 40 -12.55 19.60 3.17
N LYS A 41 -11.98 19.52 4.37
CA LYS A 41 -12.54 18.87 5.55
C LYS A 41 -13.30 19.85 6.44
N ARG A 42 -13.77 19.36 7.60
CA ARG A 42 -14.42 20.22 8.61
C ARG A 42 -13.54 21.41 8.97
N ALA A 43 -14.18 22.53 9.30
CA ALA A 43 -13.52 23.81 9.61
C ALA A 43 -12.64 24.39 8.49
N GLY A 44 -12.86 23.99 7.23
CA GLY A 44 -12.10 24.51 6.08
C GLY A 44 -10.67 23.96 5.97
N LYS A 45 -10.30 22.94 6.75
CA LYS A 45 -8.98 22.30 6.66
C LYS A 45 -8.83 21.64 5.29
N GLN A 46 -7.82 22.06 4.54
CA GLN A 46 -7.46 21.43 3.28
C GLN A 46 -6.47 20.29 3.51
N VAL A 47 -6.77 19.13 2.94
CA VAL A 47 -5.91 17.93 3.01
C VAL A 47 -5.51 17.56 1.60
N PRO A 48 -4.22 17.40 1.30
CA PRO A 48 -3.76 17.04 -0.04
C PRO A 48 -4.23 15.64 -0.43
N VAL A 49 -4.40 15.45 -1.74
CA VAL A 49 -4.83 14.17 -2.31
C VAL A 49 -3.64 13.50 -2.98
N GLY A 50 -3.28 12.30 -2.52
CA GLY A 50 -2.31 11.45 -3.18
C GLY A 50 -2.94 10.61 -4.29
N THR A 51 -2.12 10.14 -5.22
CA THR A 51 -2.52 9.14 -6.23
C THR A 51 -1.53 7.99 -6.24
N VAL A 52 -2.05 6.77 -6.33
CA VAL A 52 -1.26 5.57 -6.58
C VAL A 52 -1.67 4.97 -7.93
N ILE A 53 -0.72 4.81 -8.84
CA ILE A 53 -0.88 4.15 -10.14
C ILE A 53 -0.18 2.80 -10.07
N PHE A 54 -0.94 1.71 -10.27
CA PHE A 54 -0.35 0.39 -10.47
C PHE A 54 -0.14 0.21 -11.97
N ASP A 55 1.14 0.16 -12.37
CA ASP A 55 1.57 0.17 -13.76
C ASP A 55 1.98 -1.24 -14.22
N PRO A 56 1.09 -2.01 -14.87
CA PRO A 56 1.40 -3.37 -15.32
C PRO A 56 2.28 -3.43 -16.56
N ASP A 57 2.32 -2.35 -17.34
CA ASP A 57 3.07 -2.29 -18.60
C ASP A 57 4.38 -1.50 -18.50
N GLY A 58 4.55 -0.73 -17.41
CA GLY A 58 5.74 0.10 -17.17
C GLY A 58 5.82 1.31 -18.11
N GLU A 59 4.67 1.87 -18.50
CA GLU A 59 4.60 2.95 -19.50
C GLU A 59 4.23 4.32 -18.93
N TYR A 60 3.97 4.42 -17.61
CA TYR A 60 3.52 5.69 -17.03
C TYR A 60 4.65 6.62 -16.60
N PHE A 61 5.77 6.10 -16.16
CA PHE A 61 6.77 6.91 -15.44
C PHE A 61 7.95 7.36 -16.31
N TRP A 62 8.69 6.46 -16.95
CA TRP A 62 9.82 6.77 -17.82
C TRP A 62 9.42 6.73 -19.29
N PRO A 63 10.26 7.31 -20.18
CA PRO A 63 10.09 7.10 -21.60
C PRO A 63 10.16 5.62 -21.96
N ASP A 64 9.34 5.20 -22.93
CA ASP A 64 9.43 3.86 -23.46
C ASP A 64 10.58 3.69 -24.48
N ASP A 65 10.69 2.49 -25.05
CA ASP A 65 11.70 2.15 -26.07
C ASP A 65 11.58 2.96 -27.39
N LYS A 66 10.44 3.63 -27.59
CA LYS A 66 10.19 4.53 -28.73
C LYS A 66 10.45 6.00 -28.41
N GLY A 67 10.96 6.29 -27.22
CA GLY A 67 11.16 7.66 -26.74
C GLY A 67 9.89 8.44 -26.45
N ARG A 68 8.75 7.75 -26.27
CA ARG A 68 7.51 8.42 -25.87
C ARG A 68 7.57 8.81 -24.40
N PRO A 69 7.24 10.07 -24.05
CA PRO A 69 7.46 10.59 -22.71
C PRO A 69 6.59 9.91 -21.65
N GLY A 70 7.10 9.84 -20.42
CA GLY A 70 6.40 9.45 -19.22
C GLY A 70 6.05 10.64 -18.32
N LEU A 71 5.48 10.36 -17.15
CA LEU A 71 5.14 11.41 -16.17
C LEU A 71 6.38 12.11 -15.60
N CYS A 72 7.54 11.44 -15.57
CA CYS A 72 8.82 12.03 -15.17
C CYS A 72 9.33 13.10 -16.15
N ASP A 73 8.81 13.12 -17.38
CA ASP A 73 9.15 14.12 -18.39
C ASP A 73 8.34 15.40 -18.29
N VAL A 74 7.33 15.45 -17.43
CA VAL A 74 6.51 16.63 -17.20
C VAL A 74 7.20 17.55 -16.20
N PRO A 75 7.67 18.76 -16.59
CA PRO A 75 8.45 19.62 -15.69
C PRO A 75 7.72 19.99 -14.40
N ALA A 76 6.40 20.21 -14.47
CA ALA A 76 5.57 20.54 -13.31
C ALA A 76 5.42 19.39 -12.29
N LEU A 77 5.85 18.18 -12.65
CA LEU A 77 5.73 16.98 -11.82
C LEU A 77 7.05 16.52 -11.19
N GLU A 78 8.15 17.23 -11.41
CA GLU A 78 9.48 16.79 -10.93
C GLU A 78 9.54 16.58 -9.41
N ASP A 79 8.91 17.46 -8.65
CA ASP A 79 8.79 17.39 -7.20
C ASP A 79 7.57 16.61 -6.69
N LYS A 80 6.81 15.98 -7.58
CA LYS A 80 5.52 15.33 -7.26
C LYS A 80 5.46 13.85 -7.59
N VAL A 81 6.19 13.41 -8.61
CA VAL A 81 6.23 12.01 -9.02
C VAL A 81 7.20 11.21 -8.15
N VAL A 82 6.72 10.07 -7.66
CA VAL A 82 7.50 9.09 -6.91
C VAL A 82 7.32 7.71 -7.56
N VAL A 83 8.42 7.06 -7.89
CA VAL A 83 8.41 5.76 -8.55
C VAL A 83 8.93 4.69 -7.60
N PHE A 84 8.21 3.57 -7.53
CA PHE A 84 8.68 2.34 -6.90
C PHE A 84 8.83 1.28 -7.98
N THR A 85 10.05 0.81 -8.19
CA THR A 85 10.37 -0.15 -9.26
C THR A 85 11.65 -0.92 -8.94
N ASP A 86 11.73 -2.17 -9.38
CA ASP A 86 12.95 -2.96 -9.37
C ASP A 86 13.74 -2.81 -10.68
N ARG A 87 13.18 -2.09 -11.68
CA ARG A 87 13.87 -1.76 -12.93
C ARG A 87 14.93 -0.69 -12.69
N LYS A 88 16.02 -0.78 -13.44
CA LYS A 88 17.09 0.22 -13.44
C LYS A 88 17.16 0.92 -14.79
N ASN A 89 17.29 2.24 -14.75
CA ASN A 89 17.53 3.06 -15.92
C ASN A 89 18.97 3.57 -15.89
N PRO A 90 19.73 3.56 -17.01
CA PRO A 90 21.09 4.09 -17.07
C PRO A 90 21.16 5.61 -16.85
N SER A 91 20.05 6.33 -17.05
CA SER A 91 19.97 7.77 -16.82
C SER A 91 19.89 8.10 -15.32
N PRO A 92 20.87 8.85 -14.77
CA PRO A 92 20.80 9.35 -13.40
C PRO A 92 19.59 10.25 -13.15
N PHE A 93 19.16 10.99 -14.17
CA PHE A 93 17.98 11.85 -14.11
C PHE A 93 16.71 11.03 -13.82
N TYR A 94 16.39 10.02 -14.64
CA TYR A 94 15.19 9.19 -14.41
C TYR A 94 15.30 8.35 -13.15
N GLN A 95 16.49 7.89 -12.82
CA GLN A 95 16.72 7.14 -11.59
C GLN A 95 16.48 7.97 -10.33
N SER A 96 16.55 9.32 -10.43
CA SER A 96 16.29 10.22 -9.30
C SER A 96 14.84 10.17 -8.81
N PHE A 97 13.90 9.79 -9.66
CA PHE A 97 12.47 9.64 -9.29
C PHE A 97 12.16 8.35 -8.52
N VAL A 98 13.10 7.42 -8.44
CA VAL A 98 12.88 6.12 -7.77
C VAL A 98 13.09 6.26 -6.28
N ALA A 99 12.07 5.95 -5.48
CA ALA A 99 12.15 5.93 -4.03
C ALA A 99 12.61 4.56 -3.48
N GLY A 100 12.22 3.46 -4.13
CA GLY A 100 12.58 2.11 -3.70
C GLY A 100 12.04 1.03 -4.61
N GLY A 101 12.26 -0.24 -4.23
CA GLY A 101 11.72 -1.42 -4.90
C GLY A 101 10.24 -1.64 -4.58
N ILE A 102 9.66 -2.71 -5.15
CA ILE A 102 8.22 -3.01 -5.06
C ILE A 102 7.85 -4.10 -4.06
N LYS A 103 8.81 -4.76 -3.43
CA LYS A 103 8.53 -5.76 -2.40
C LYS A 103 8.09 -5.13 -1.09
N LEU A 104 7.39 -5.92 -0.26
CA LEU A 104 6.84 -5.51 1.03
C LEU A 104 7.57 -6.23 2.17
N ASP A 105 7.66 -5.61 3.32
CA ASP A 105 7.92 -6.36 4.55
C ASP A 105 6.61 -6.98 5.07
N ILE A 106 6.29 -8.20 4.59
CA ILE A 106 5.03 -8.87 4.94
C ILE A 106 4.94 -9.28 6.40
N ARG A 107 6.04 -9.24 7.16
CA ARG A 107 6.02 -9.48 8.61
C ARG A 107 5.15 -8.46 9.33
N ARG A 108 5.06 -7.24 8.79
CA ARG A 108 4.32 -6.10 9.33
C ARG A 108 2.87 -6.06 8.89
N LEU A 109 2.47 -6.95 7.99
CA LEU A 109 1.09 -7.09 7.53
C LEU A 109 0.33 -8.12 8.35
N ARG A 110 -0.98 -7.99 8.41
CA ARG A 110 -1.84 -8.98 9.10
C ARG A 110 -1.80 -10.30 8.34
N PRO A 111 -1.57 -11.44 9.02
CA PRO A 111 -1.59 -12.75 8.39
C PRO A 111 -2.87 -13.01 7.59
N GLY A 112 -4.01 -12.61 8.16
CA GLY A 112 -5.32 -12.75 7.54
C GLY A 112 -5.41 -12.07 6.17
N ASP A 113 -4.89 -10.86 6.05
CA ASP A 113 -4.91 -10.09 4.80
C ASP A 113 -3.98 -10.72 3.75
N VAL A 114 -2.72 -11.02 4.15
CA VAL A 114 -1.75 -11.62 3.23
C VAL A 114 -2.25 -12.95 2.68
N ILE A 115 -2.72 -13.84 3.56
CA ILE A 115 -3.17 -15.18 3.17
C ILE A 115 -4.47 -15.12 2.35
N SER A 116 -5.44 -14.27 2.73
CA SER A 116 -6.71 -14.17 2.02
C SER A 116 -6.55 -13.59 0.61
N ILE A 117 -5.62 -12.64 0.43
CA ILE A 117 -5.37 -11.99 -0.85
C ILE A 117 -4.44 -12.83 -1.73
N ALA A 118 -3.39 -13.45 -1.15
CA ALA A 118 -2.40 -14.21 -1.90
C ALA A 118 -2.87 -15.59 -2.35
N LEU A 119 -3.81 -16.20 -1.63
CA LEU A 119 -4.35 -17.52 -1.95
C LEU A 119 -5.79 -17.40 -2.44
N GLY A 120 -6.11 -18.03 -3.55
CA GLY A 120 -7.44 -17.99 -4.17
C GLY A 120 -8.56 -18.47 -3.25
N ALA A 121 -9.79 -18.03 -3.55
CA ALA A 121 -10.97 -18.32 -2.74
C ALA A 121 -11.20 -19.84 -2.53
N GLU A 122 -10.85 -20.66 -3.51
CA GLU A 122 -10.97 -22.12 -3.47
C GLU A 122 -10.08 -22.79 -2.41
N ARG A 123 -9.05 -22.08 -1.93
CA ARG A 123 -8.12 -22.59 -0.91
C ARG A 123 -8.44 -22.13 0.51
N GLN A 124 -9.31 -21.13 0.67
CA GLN A 124 -9.57 -20.50 1.99
C GLN A 124 -10.12 -21.47 3.03
N GLU A 125 -10.80 -22.53 2.59
CA GLU A 125 -11.37 -23.53 3.47
C GLU A 125 -10.40 -24.66 3.87
N GLN A 126 -9.21 -24.72 3.25
CA GLN A 126 -8.19 -25.71 3.61
C GLN A 126 -7.66 -25.45 5.03
N GLN A 127 -7.42 -26.51 5.79
CA GLN A 127 -7.03 -26.42 7.21
C GLN A 127 -5.70 -25.66 7.39
N ASN A 128 -4.69 -25.94 6.55
CA ASN A 128 -3.42 -25.24 6.55
C ASN A 128 -3.59 -23.73 6.27
N VAL A 129 -4.48 -23.34 5.36
CA VAL A 129 -4.76 -21.93 5.04
C VAL A 129 -5.48 -21.24 6.19
N ARG A 130 -6.45 -21.90 6.82
CA ARG A 130 -7.11 -21.38 8.02
C ARG A 130 -6.14 -21.15 9.17
N LYS A 131 -5.20 -22.08 9.38
CA LYS A 131 -4.15 -21.97 10.40
C LYS A 131 -3.22 -20.79 10.11
N LEU A 132 -2.74 -20.64 8.87
CA LEU A 132 -1.90 -19.52 8.46
C LEU A 132 -2.62 -18.17 8.65
N ARG A 133 -3.89 -18.09 8.22
CA ARG A 133 -4.70 -16.87 8.33
C ARG A 133 -4.97 -16.43 9.77
N GLY A 134 -5.07 -17.40 10.68
CA GLY A 134 -5.36 -17.19 12.09
C GLY A 134 -4.12 -17.03 12.98
N LEU A 135 -2.92 -16.96 12.42
CA LEU A 135 -1.70 -16.83 13.24
C LEU A 135 -1.67 -15.53 14.04
N PRO A 136 -1.20 -15.56 15.29
CA PRO A 136 -0.79 -14.37 16.02
C PRO A 136 0.39 -13.67 15.31
N GLN A 137 0.50 -12.35 15.47
CA GLN A 137 1.49 -11.54 14.76
C GLN A 137 2.95 -11.97 15.03
N ASP A 138 3.27 -12.31 16.26
CA ASP A 138 4.59 -12.78 16.67
C ASP A 138 4.99 -14.11 16.00
N ARG A 139 4.05 -15.06 15.92
CA ARG A 139 4.26 -16.33 15.21
C ARG A 139 4.32 -16.13 13.69
N TRP A 140 3.56 -15.18 13.17
CA TRP A 140 3.61 -14.79 11.75
C TRP A 140 5.00 -14.25 11.38
N GLU A 141 5.52 -13.31 12.16
CA GLU A 141 6.88 -12.77 11.96
C GLU A 141 7.92 -13.89 12.00
N SER A 142 7.81 -14.78 12.98
CA SER A 142 8.72 -15.93 13.13
C SER A 142 8.65 -16.86 11.93
N LEU A 143 7.44 -17.17 11.44
CA LEU A 143 7.24 -18.03 10.27
C LEU A 143 7.80 -17.38 9.00
N VAL A 144 7.55 -16.09 8.78
CA VAL A 144 8.09 -15.37 7.62
C VAL A 144 9.61 -15.34 7.65
N ASN A 145 10.23 -15.02 8.79
CA ASN A 145 11.69 -15.02 8.94
C ASN A 145 12.29 -16.42 8.70
N LEU A 146 11.67 -17.47 9.23
CA LEU A 146 12.11 -18.83 9.06
C LEU A 146 12.04 -19.29 7.59
N ILE A 147 10.96 -18.95 6.90
CA ILE A 147 10.77 -19.25 5.48
C ILE A 147 11.68 -18.38 4.60
N ASP A 148 11.89 -17.10 4.95
CA ASP A 148 12.81 -16.21 4.22
C ASP A 148 14.24 -16.76 4.23
N ALA A 149 14.67 -17.29 5.39
CA ALA A 149 16.01 -17.86 5.55
C ALA A 149 16.19 -19.22 4.84
N ASN A 150 15.20 -20.10 4.91
CA ASN A 150 15.35 -21.52 4.55
C ASN A 150 14.49 -21.97 3.35
N GLY A 151 13.48 -21.19 2.97
CA GLY A 151 12.57 -21.54 1.88
C GLY A 151 11.91 -22.91 2.07
N ASN A 152 11.94 -23.72 1.02
CA ASN A 152 11.39 -25.09 1.02
C ASN A 152 12.19 -26.08 1.89
N THR A 153 13.39 -25.73 2.35
CA THR A 153 14.20 -26.59 3.24
C THR A 153 13.94 -26.33 4.71
N THR A 154 13.01 -25.42 5.02
CA THR A 154 12.56 -25.16 6.40
C THR A 154 12.15 -26.47 7.09
N PRO A 155 12.68 -26.77 8.30
CA PRO A 155 12.28 -27.97 9.04
C PRO A 155 10.78 -28.01 9.30
N LEU A 156 10.14 -29.15 9.03
CA LEU A 156 8.69 -29.28 9.23
C LEU A 156 8.27 -29.21 10.69
N GLU A 157 9.14 -29.67 11.60
CA GLU A 157 8.90 -29.58 13.04
C GLU A 157 8.72 -28.13 13.50
N ASP A 158 9.55 -27.21 12.98
CA ASP A 158 9.45 -25.77 13.28
C ASP A 158 8.14 -25.19 12.74
N VAL A 159 7.75 -25.58 11.51
CA VAL A 159 6.47 -25.16 10.93
C VAL A 159 5.30 -25.70 11.74
N CYS A 160 5.35 -26.97 12.15
CA CYS A 160 4.35 -27.59 13.02
C CYS A 160 4.22 -26.84 14.36
N GLY A 161 5.36 -26.52 14.98
CA GLY A 161 5.38 -25.79 16.26
C GLY A 161 4.75 -24.39 16.15
N LEU A 162 5.03 -23.65 15.06
CA LEU A 162 4.45 -22.32 14.83
C LEU A 162 2.95 -22.36 14.53
N LEU A 163 2.47 -23.43 13.86
CA LEU A 163 1.07 -23.57 13.44
C LEU A 163 0.21 -24.39 14.42
N ASP A 164 0.76 -24.86 15.53
CA ASP A 164 0.13 -25.81 16.46
C ASP A 164 -0.42 -27.04 15.71
N LEU A 165 0.42 -27.68 14.89
CA LEU A 165 0.13 -28.90 14.16
C LEU A 165 0.85 -30.08 14.80
N ASP A 166 0.21 -31.27 14.80
CA ASP A 166 0.84 -32.51 15.20
C ASP A 166 1.78 -33.01 14.09
N PRO A 167 3.12 -33.12 14.35
CA PRO A 167 4.08 -33.50 13.31
C PRO A 167 3.84 -34.91 12.73
N GLN A 168 3.23 -35.81 13.47
CA GLN A 168 2.98 -37.18 13.01
C GLN A 168 1.65 -37.35 12.27
N ARG A 169 0.63 -36.55 12.67
CA ARG A 169 -0.73 -36.68 12.13
C ARG A 169 -1.06 -35.65 11.06
N GLN A 170 -0.37 -34.51 11.07
CA GLN A 170 -0.68 -33.33 10.21
C GLN A 170 0.54 -32.91 9.38
N GLU A 171 1.40 -33.87 9.01
CA GLU A 171 2.57 -33.59 8.17
C GLU A 171 2.20 -33.01 6.80
N ALA A 172 1.11 -33.49 6.19
CA ALA A 172 0.64 -33.00 4.90
C ALA A 172 0.21 -31.54 4.95
N GLU A 173 -0.47 -31.12 6.03
CA GLU A 173 -0.86 -29.74 6.28
C GLU A 173 0.36 -28.84 6.49
N ALA A 174 1.37 -29.31 7.23
CA ALA A 174 2.61 -28.57 7.44
C ALA A 174 3.40 -28.38 6.14
N LEU A 175 3.48 -29.43 5.31
CA LEU A 175 4.08 -29.37 3.97
C LEU A 175 3.36 -28.36 3.08
N ALA A 176 2.03 -28.41 3.05
CA ALA A 176 1.22 -27.47 2.26
C ALA A 176 1.38 -26.03 2.75
N ALA A 177 1.39 -25.80 4.07
CA ALA A 177 1.63 -24.49 4.67
C ALA A 177 3.02 -23.96 4.31
N ARG A 178 4.07 -24.78 4.44
CA ARG A 178 5.44 -24.42 4.04
C ARG A 178 5.52 -24.04 2.57
N GLY A 179 4.92 -24.84 1.68
CA GLY A 179 4.90 -24.57 0.25
C GLY A 179 4.20 -23.26 -0.10
N ASN A 180 3.02 -23.02 0.48
CA ASN A 180 2.29 -21.77 0.31
C ASN A 180 3.09 -20.57 0.80
N MET A 181 3.66 -20.66 2.01
CA MET A 181 4.45 -19.56 2.57
C MET A 181 5.73 -19.29 1.79
N THR A 182 6.42 -20.33 1.31
CA THR A 182 7.62 -20.15 0.46
C THR A 182 7.28 -19.38 -0.82
N ALA A 183 6.14 -19.71 -1.46
CA ALA A 183 5.71 -18.99 -2.65
C ALA A 183 5.39 -17.52 -2.34
N ILE A 184 4.66 -17.26 -1.25
CA ILE A 184 4.28 -15.90 -0.82
C ILE A 184 5.50 -15.07 -0.44
N VAL A 185 6.40 -15.60 0.38
CA VAL A 185 7.63 -14.91 0.82
C VAL A 185 8.50 -14.58 -0.39
N LYS A 186 8.78 -15.54 -1.25
CA LYS A 186 9.58 -15.32 -2.46
C LYS A 186 8.98 -14.24 -3.37
N MET A 187 7.66 -14.20 -3.47
CA MET A 187 6.94 -13.26 -4.33
C MET A 187 6.93 -11.84 -3.76
N LEU A 188 6.65 -11.69 -2.48
CA LEU A 188 6.28 -10.40 -1.88
C LEU A 188 7.29 -9.84 -0.89
N HIS A 189 8.08 -10.72 -0.22
CA HIS A 189 8.84 -10.31 0.96
C HIS A 189 10.21 -9.73 0.65
N ASP A 190 10.52 -8.64 1.32
CA ASP A 190 11.85 -8.10 1.54
C ASP A 190 11.89 -7.43 2.92
N LYS A 191 12.69 -7.99 3.84
CA LYS A 191 12.83 -7.49 5.20
C LYS A 191 13.37 -6.07 5.31
N SER A 192 14.04 -5.58 4.28
CA SER A 192 14.61 -4.23 4.20
C SER A 192 13.65 -3.21 3.60
N SER A 193 12.52 -3.66 3.07
CA SER A 193 11.58 -2.81 2.36
C SER A 193 10.93 -1.77 3.28
N GLN A 194 10.87 -0.56 2.78
CA GLN A 194 10.14 0.57 3.36
C GLN A 194 9.03 1.06 2.42
N LEU A 195 8.65 0.24 1.43
CA LEU A 195 7.66 0.62 0.42
C LEU A 195 6.40 1.22 1.05
N MET A 196 5.78 0.51 1.98
CA MET A 196 4.51 0.98 2.57
C MET A 196 4.65 2.30 3.33
N ASP A 197 5.71 2.46 4.12
CA ASP A 197 5.91 3.69 4.89
C ASP A 197 6.19 4.88 3.98
N MET A 198 7.07 4.70 3.00
CA MET A 198 7.39 5.72 2.00
C MET A 198 6.17 6.07 1.14
N LEU A 199 5.39 5.08 0.71
CA LEU A 199 4.18 5.28 -0.08
C LEU A 199 3.13 6.05 0.70
N VAL A 200 2.82 5.62 1.93
CA VAL A 200 1.83 6.28 2.79
C VAL A 200 2.25 7.72 3.10
N HIS A 201 3.55 7.94 3.37
CA HIS A 201 4.08 9.30 3.57
C HIS A 201 3.93 10.15 2.31
N ALA A 202 4.33 9.66 1.14
CA ALA A 202 4.21 10.38 -0.12
C ALA A 202 2.73 10.69 -0.46
N LEU A 203 1.81 9.75 -0.24
CA LEU A 203 0.38 9.98 -0.43
C LEU A 203 -0.17 11.04 0.53
N SER A 204 0.28 11.07 1.78
CA SER A 204 -0.13 12.09 2.76
C SER A 204 0.36 13.49 2.41
N GLU A 205 1.47 13.59 1.66
CA GLU A 205 2.01 14.83 1.10
C GLU A 205 1.41 15.17 -0.28
N GLY A 206 0.38 14.42 -0.71
CA GLY A 206 -0.31 14.66 -1.98
C GLY A 206 0.56 14.39 -3.21
N LYS A 207 1.37 13.34 -3.19
CA LYS A 207 2.24 12.98 -4.30
C LYS A 207 1.59 11.98 -5.26
N LEU A 208 2.11 11.94 -6.48
CA LEU A 208 1.74 11.01 -7.53
C LEU A 208 2.71 9.82 -7.52
N CYS A 209 2.28 8.71 -6.94
CA CYS A 209 3.08 7.53 -6.76
C CYS A 209 2.81 6.52 -7.89
N VAL A 210 3.84 6.03 -8.55
CA VAL A 210 3.76 4.96 -9.55
C VAL A 210 4.43 3.71 -8.99
N ILE A 211 3.69 2.61 -8.94
CA ILE A 211 4.20 1.30 -8.54
C ILE A 211 4.29 0.46 -9.81
N ASP A 212 5.52 0.25 -10.27
CA ASP A 212 5.82 -0.51 -11.46
C ASP A 212 5.74 -2.02 -11.18
N VAL A 213 4.60 -2.61 -11.50
CA VAL A 213 4.37 -4.06 -11.35
C VAL A 213 4.63 -4.84 -12.65
N SER A 214 5.21 -4.21 -13.68
CA SER A 214 5.42 -4.79 -15.01
C SER A 214 6.35 -6.01 -15.02
N GLN A 215 7.23 -6.12 -14.02
CA GLN A 215 8.13 -7.27 -13.89
C GLN A 215 7.50 -8.45 -13.12
N MET A 216 6.30 -8.27 -12.56
CA MET A 216 5.57 -9.33 -11.88
C MET A 216 4.70 -10.12 -12.86
N ARG A 217 4.63 -11.44 -12.70
CA ARG A 217 3.91 -12.31 -13.62
C ARG A 217 2.47 -12.59 -13.15
N GLY A 218 1.52 -12.49 -14.06
CA GLY A 218 0.13 -12.93 -13.86
C GLY A 218 -0.51 -12.31 -12.62
N GLY A 219 -1.13 -13.14 -11.78
CA GLY A 219 -1.83 -12.69 -10.59
C GLY A 219 -0.97 -12.09 -9.48
N GLN A 220 0.37 -12.16 -9.59
CA GLN A 220 1.26 -11.64 -8.54
C GLN A 220 1.16 -10.11 -8.39
N SER A 221 1.06 -9.40 -9.50
CA SER A 221 0.84 -7.95 -9.50
C SER A 221 -0.47 -7.56 -8.82
N LEU A 222 -1.52 -8.36 -9.03
CA LEU A 222 -2.83 -8.14 -8.42
C LEU A 222 -2.80 -8.37 -6.90
N VAL A 223 -2.03 -9.36 -6.44
CA VAL A 223 -1.85 -9.63 -5.01
C VAL A 223 -1.12 -8.47 -4.34
N LEU A 224 0.00 -8.01 -4.90
CA LEU A 224 0.75 -6.88 -4.37
C LEU A 224 -0.11 -5.61 -4.29
N SER A 225 -0.74 -5.26 -5.41
CA SER A 225 -1.60 -4.06 -5.48
C SER A 225 -2.79 -4.18 -4.51
N GLY A 226 -3.40 -5.37 -4.40
CA GLY A 226 -4.49 -5.65 -3.46
C GLY A 226 -4.08 -5.46 -1.99
N LEU A 227 -2.88 -5.92 -1.60
CA LEU A 227 -2.34 -5.71 -0.25
C LEU A 227 -2.11 -4.22 0.06
N ILE A 228 -1.59 -3.47 -0.92
CA ILE A 228 -1.39 -2.03 -0.78
C ILE A 228 -2.73 -1.31 -0.62
N LEU A 229 -3.71 -1.61 -1.49
CA LEU A 229 -5.06 -1.04 -1.41
C LEU A 229 -5.72 -1.35 -0.07
N ARG A 230 -5.65 -2.62 0.37
CA ARG A 230 -6.21 -3.06 1.65
C ARG A 230 -5.63 -2.25 2.80
N ARG A 231 -4.32 -2.05 2.80
CA ARG A 231 -3.64 -1.35 3.87
C ARG A 231 -4.03 0.14 3.95
N ILE A 232 -4.11 0.82 2.80
CA ILE A 232 -4.55 2.23 2.74
C ILE A 232 -6.02 2.33 3.16
N PHE A 233 -6.87 1.40 2.71
CA PHE A 233 -8.29 1.37 3.05
C PHE A 233 -8.51 1.21 4.56
N ASP A 234 -7.89 0.20 5.18
CA ASP A 234 -8.01 -0.08 6.61
C ASP A 234 -7.54 1.10 7.46
N ARG A 235 -6.42 1.74 7.07
CA ARG A 235 -5.94 2.95 7.72
C ARG A 235 -6.99 4.06 7.68
N ASN A 236 -7.50 4.40 6.50
CA ASN A 236 -8.50 5.46 6.37
C ASN A 236 -9.81 5.12 7.09
N GLN A 237 -10.21 3.86 7.08
CA GLN A 237 -11.39 3.40 7.82
C GLN A 237 -11.22 3.58 9.33
N GLN A 238 -10.04 3.25 9.87
CA GLN A 238 -9.73 3.43 11.29
C GLN A 238 -9.69 4.92 11.67
N GLU A 239 -8.99 5.72 10.88
CA GLU A 239 -8.87 7.17 11.09
C GLU A 239 -10.22 7.88 10.99
N PHE A 240 -11.11 7.43 10.10
CA PHE A 240 -12.44 8.03 9.91
C PHE A 240 -13.30 8.03 11.17
N THR A 241 -13.09 7.06 12.06
CA THR A 241 -13.80 6.95 13.34
C THR A 241 -13.11 7.67 14.50
N ALA A 242 -11.95 8.29 14.26
CA ALA A 242 -11.19 9.02 15.28
C ALA A 242 -11.82 10.39 15.56
N ALA A 243 -11.51 10.97 16.73
CA ALA A 243 -11.98 12.30 17.12
C ALA A 243 -11.39 13.42 16.22
N ASP A 244 -10.13 13.30 15.82
CA ASP A 244 -9.46 14.14 14.79
C ASP A 244 -8.98 13.24 13.64
N PRO A 245 -9.83 13.01 12.62
CA PRO A 245 -9.52 12.10 11.54
C PRO A 245 -8.31 12.57 10.72
N LYS A 246 -7.29 11.72 10.60
CA LYS A 246 -6.11 11.94 9.73
C LYS A 246 -6.16 11.02 8.51
N THR A 247 -7.32 10.97 7.84
CA THR A 247 -7.47 10.22 6.59
C THR A 247 -6.53 10.77 5.51
N ILE A 248 -6.02 9.90 4.65
CA ILE A 248 -5.19 10.24 3.50
C ILE A 248 -6.06 10.11 2.25
N PRO A 249 -6.58 11.22 1.71
CA PRO A 249 -7.34 11.19 0.46
C PRO A 249 -6.48 10.61 -0.66
N THR A 250 -6.95 9.53 -1.29
CA THR A 250 -6.14 8.81 -2.26
C THR A 250 -6.96 8.40 -3.48
N ILE A 251 -6.41 8.60 -4.69
CA ILE A 251 -6.94 8.05 -5.93
C ILE A 251 -6.12 6.82 -6.29
N ALA A 252 -6.78 5.67 -6.43
CA ALA A 252 -6.15 4.46 -6.94
C ALA A 252 -6.44 4.32 -8.45
N VAL A 253 -5.40 4.12 -9.24
CA VAL A 253 -5.50 3.84 -10.67
C VAL A 253 -5.23 2.36 -10.89
N VAL A 254 -6.22 1.66 -11.43
CA VAL A 254 -6.17 0.21 -11.67
C VAL A 254 -6.42 -0.07 -13.14
N GLU A 255 -5.42 -0.62 -13.82
CA GLU A 255 -5.54 -1.11 -15.18
C GLU A 255 -6.09 -2.54 -15.20
N GLU A 256 -6.65 -2.94 -16.35
CA GLU A 256 -7.27 -4.25 -16.57
C GLU A 256 -8.26 -4.60 -15.43
N ALA A 257 -9.09 -3.60 -15.05
CA ALA A 257 -9.97 -3.65 -13.89
C ALA A 257 -10.97 -4.83 -13.91
N GLN A 258 -11.30 -5.38 -15.10
CA GLN A 258 -12.12 -6.59 -15.23
C GLN A 258 -11.48 -7.82 -14.57
N SER A 259 -10.14 -7.83 -14.43
CA SER A 259 -9.42 -8.95 -13.80
C SER A 259 -9.62 -9.02 -12.29
N VAL A 260 -10.06 -7.93 -11.65
CA VAL A 260 -10.18 -7.82 -10.19
C VAL A 260 -11.56 -7.37 -9.70
N LEU A 261 -12.42 -6.86 -10.57
CA LEU A 261 -13.75 -6.38 -10.18
C LEU A 261 -14.86 -7.46 -10.36
N ASN A 262 -14.48 -8.72 -10.27
CA ASN A 262 -15.39 -9.86 -10.23
C ASN A 262 -15.14 -10.62 -8.92
N GLU A 263 -16.19 -10.89 -8.16
CA GLU A 263 -16.09 -11.55 -6.83
C GLU A 263 -15.39 -12.91 -6.86
N ASN A 264 -15.37 -13.57 -8.01
CA ASN A 264 -14.66 -14.83 -8.22
C ASN A 264 -13.19 -14.68 -8.66
N ALA A 265 -12.73 -13.44 -8.88
CA ALA A 265 -11.35 -13.21 -9.29
C ALA A 265 -10.38 -13.32 -8.10
N PRO A 266 -9.16 -13.81 -8.35
CA PRO A 266 -8.11 -13.79 -7.32
C PRO A 266 -7.85 -12.36 -6.82
N ALA A 267 -7.64 -12.21 -5.52
CA ALA A 267 -7.37 -10.92 -4.88
C ALA A 267 -8.45 -9.83 -5.08
N ALA A 268 -9.69 -10.19 -5.44
CA ALA A 268 -10.75 -9.23 -5.82
C ALA A 268 -11.23 -8.36 -4.65
N GLU A 269 -11.27 -8.89 -3.43
CA GLU A 269 -11.91 -8.26 -2.28
C GLU A 269 -11.41 -6.82 -2.02
N PRO A 270 -10.09 -6.51 -1.95
CA PRO A 270 -9.63 -5.16 -1.70
C PRO A 270 -10.06 -4.15 -2.76
N TYR A 271 -10.10 -4.55 -4.02
CA TYR A 271 -10.52 -3.69 -5.13
C TYR A 271 -12.02 -3.42 -5.10
N ILE A 272 -12.82 -4.46 -4.83
CA ILE A 272 -14.27 -4.33 -4.71
C ILE A 272 -14.64 -3.45 -3.50
N ALA A 273 -14.01 -3.65 -2.36
CA ALA A 273 -14.21 -2.84 -1.17
C ALA A 273 -13.84 -1.36 -1.44
N TRP A 274 -12.71 -1.12 -2.11
CA TRP A 274 -12.28 0.22 -2.51
C TRP A 274 -13.32 0.93 -3.38
N VAL A 275 -13.87 0.24 -4.40
CA VAL A 275 -14.87 0.81 -5.30
C VAL A 275 -16.22 1.00 -4.59
N LYS A 276 -16.69 -0.01 -3.83
CA LYS A 276 -18.01 0.03 -3.19
C LYS A 276 -18.05 1.03 -2.02
N GLU A 277 -17.00 1.10 -1.20
CA GLU A 277 -17.03 1.81 0.08
C GLU A 277 -16.03 2.97 0.21
N GLY A 278 -14.99 3.01 -0.63
CA GLY A 278 -13.87 3.94 -0.51
C GLY A 278 -14.27 5.41 -0.41
N ARG A 279 -15.34 5.82 -1.09
CA ARG A 279 -15.83 7.20 -1.04
C ARG A 279 -16.08 7.73 0.38
N LYS A 280 -16.50 6.87 1.31
CA LYS A 280 -16.72 7.24 2.72
C LYS A 280 -15.42 7.67 3.40
N TYR A 281 -14.32 7.13 2.93
CA TYR A 281 -12.99 7.26 3.53
C TYR A 281 -12.04 8.11 2.68
N ASP A 282 -12.58 8.96 1.78
CA ASP A 282 -11.85 9.82 0.84
C ASP A 282 -10.99 9.05 -0.19
N LEU A 283 -11.40 7.84 -0.52
CA LEU A 283 -10.74 7.00 -1.50
C LEU A 283 -11.47 7.07 -2.84
N GLY A 284 -10.78 7.56 -3.86
CA GLY A 284 -11.24 7.59 -5.24
C GLY A 284 -10.62 6.46 -6.06
N ALA A 285 -11.22 6.16 -7.21
CA ALA A 285 -10.73 5.16 -8.14
C ALA A 285 -10.79 5.64 -9.58
N LEU A 286 -9.76 5.36 -10.36
CA LEU A 286 -9.77 5.39 -11.82
C LEU A 286 -9.55 3.98 -12.34
N LEU A 287 -10.59 3.41 -12.92
CA LEU A 287 -10.66 2.02 -13.33
C LEU A 287 -10.60 1.94 -14.86
N ILE A 288 -9.61 1.25 -15.38
CA ILE A 288 -9.34 1.18 -16.82
C ILE A 288 -9.60 -0.24 -17.30
N THR A 289 -10.43 -0.39 -18.33
CA THR A 289 -10.77 -1.71 -18.89
C THR A 289 -11.02 -1.68 -20.38
N GLN A 290 -10.71 -2.79 -21.04
CA GLN A 290 -11.04 -3.06 -22.44
C GLN A 290 -12.35 -3.86 -22.58
N GLN A 291 -12.83 -4.47 -21.49
CA GLN A 291 -13.97 -5.38 -21.46
C GLN A 291 -14.96 -4.99 -20.36
N PRO A 292 -15.71 -3.88 -20.55
CA PRO A 292 -16.69 -3.46 -19.54
C PRO A 292 -17.77 -4.52 -19.29
N GLY A 293 -18.09 -5.36 -20.27
CA GLY A 293 -19.03 -6.45 -20.10
C GLY A 293 -18.63 -7.54 -19.11
N SER A 294 -17.35 -7.61 -18.78
CA SER A 294 -16.83 -8.55 -17.77
C SER A 294 -16.89 -8.01 -16.34
N ILE A 295 -17.26 -6.74 -16.16
CA ILE A 295 -17.45 -6.13 -14.84
C ILE A 295 -18.94 -6.21 -14.47
N PRO A 296 -19.29 -6.63 -13.23
CA PRO A 296 -20.68 -6.63 -12.77
C PRO A 296 -21.34 -5.26 -12.91
N VAL A 297 -22.59 -5.26 -13.38
CA VAL A 297 -23.38 -4.04 -13.63
C VAL A 297 -23.52 -3.20 -12.36
N GLU A 298 -23.60 -3.84 -11.19
CA GLU A 298 -23.68 -3.20 -9.88
C GLU A 298 -22.45 -2.37 -9.56
N ILE A 299 -21.28 -2.78 -10.06
CA ILE A 299 -20.02 -2.03 -9.89
C ILE A 299 -19.95 -0.90 -10.92
N LEU A 300 -20.27 -1.19 -12.18
CA LEU A 300 -20.29 -0.18 -13.25
C LEU A 300 -21.24 0.98 -12.90
N SER A 301 -22.45 0.67 -12.42
CA SER A 301 -23.47 1.67 -12.08
C SER A 301 -23.06 2.65 -10.97
N GLN A 302 -22.01 2.33 -10.22
CA GLN A 302 -21.45 3.21 -9.20
C GLN A 302 -20.47 4.25 -9.77
N GLY A 303 -20.17 4.20 -11.07
CA GLY A 303 -19.26 5.15 -11.72
C GLY A 303 -19.81 6.56 -11.75
N ASP A 304 -19.03 7.51 -11.23
CA ASP A 304 -19.35 8.93 -11.24
C ASP A 304 -18.92 9.62 -12.55
N ASN A 305 -17.83 9.15 -13.18
CA ASN A 305 -17.28 9.68 -14.43
C ASN A 305 -16.98 8.53 -15.40
N TRP A 306 -17.39 8.67 -16.65
CA TRP A 306 -17.18 7.67 -17.67
C TRP A 306 -16.52 8.30 -18.89
N PHE A 307 -15.38 7.75 -19.30
CA PHE A 307 -14.67 8.06 -20.54
C PHE A 307 -14.79 6.83 -21.44
N ILE A 308 -15.53 6.92 -22.53
CA ILE A 308 -15.80 5.79 -23.42
C ILE A 308 -15.23 6.11 -24.78
N PHE A 309 -14.24 5.33 -25.18
CA PHE A 309 -13.65 5.36 -26.52
C PHE A 309 -14.10 4.16 -27.34
N HIS A 310 -13.45 3.91 -28.45
CA HIS A 310 -13.76 2.78 -29.31
C HIS A 310 -13.77 1.45 -28.54
N LEU A 311 -14.83 0.66 -28.72
CA LEU A 311 -15.02 -0.70 -28.21
C LEU A 311 -15.33 -1.64 -29.38
N LEU A 312 -15.08 -2.94 -29.21
CA LEU A 312 -15.28 -3.92 -30.27
C LEU A 312 -16.58 -4.72 -30.13
N SER A 313 -17.08 -4.89 -28.94
CA SER A 313 -18.15 -5.83 -28.62
C SER A 313 -19.47 -5.10 -28.39
N ALA A 314 -20.51 -5.54 -29.14
CA ALA A 314 -21.87 -5.10 -28.86
C ALA A 314 -22.36 -5.51 -27.46
N ALA A 315 -21.84 -6.62 -26.92
CA ALA A 315 -22.15 -7.04 -25.55
C ALA A 315 -21.62 -6.04 -24.52
N ASP A 316 -20.42 -5.46 -24.75
CA ASP A 316 -19.87 -4.41 -23.91
C ASP A 316 -20.76 -3.18 -23.89
N LEU A 317 -21.27 -2.74 -25.06
CA LEU A 317 -22.21 -1.61 -25.14
C LEU A 317 -23.51 -1.90 -24.39
N THR A 318 -24.03 -3.11 -24.48
CA THR A 318 -25.22 -3.52 -23.75
C THR A 318 -25.00 -3.42 -22.24
N SER A 319 -23.84 -3.84 -21.74
CA SER A 319 -23.49 -3.74 -20.33
C SER A 319 -23.37 -2.28 -19.86
N LEU A 320 -22.75 -1.42 -20.64
CA LEU A 320 -22.66 0.01 -20.37
C LEU A 320 -24.04 0.67 -20.32
N LYS A 321 -24.93 0.35 -21.27
CA LYS A 321 -26.31 0.86 -21.29
C LYS A 321 -27.12 0.41 -20.07
N ARG A 322 -26.97 -0.86 -19.66
CA ARG A 322 -27.64 -1.38 -18.47
C ARG A 322 -27.17 -0.68 -17.20
N ALA A 323 -25.89 -0.35 -17.12
CA ALA A 323 -25.30 0.31 -15.97
C ALA A 323 -25.59 1.81 -15.92
N ASN A 324 -25.83 2.46 -17.07
CA ASN A 324 -26.09 3.90 -17.14
C ASN A 324 -27.08 4.25 -18.25
N ALA A 325 -28.31 4.56 -17.85
CA ALA A 325 -29.42 4.85 -18.76
C ALA A 325 -29.28 6.16 -19.56
N HIS A 326 -28.26 7.00 -19.29
CA HIS A 326 -28.02 8.22 -20.06
C HIS A 326 -27.41 7.97 -21.45
N PHE A 327 -27.03 6.73 -21.76
CA PHE A 327 -26.49 6.36 -23.08
C PHE A 327 -27.55 5.74 -23.97
N SER A 328 -27.83 6.38 -25.12
CA SER A 328 -28.69 5.82 -26.16
C SER A 328 -27.95 4.77 -26.98
N ASP A 329 -28.72 3.89 -27.67
CA ASP A 329 -28.15 2.88 -28.54
C ASP A 329 -27.38 3.52 -29.71
N ASP A 330 -27.88 4.60 -30.29
CA ASP A 330 -27.24 5.30 -31.40
C ASP A 330 -25.89 5.88 -30.99
N LEU A 331 -25.84 6.50 -29.83
CA LEU A 331 -24.59 7.06 -29.28
C LEU A 331 -23.56 5.97 -29.05
N LEU A 332 -23.93 4.87 -28.40
CA LEU A 332 -23.02 3.77 -28.13
C LEU A 332 -22.59 3.04 -29.41
N SER A 333 -23.52 2.86 -30.35
CA SER A 333 -23.22 2.22 -31.63
C SER A 333 -22.24 3.03 -32.49
N SER A 334 -22.24 4.36 -32.38
CA SER A 334 -21.25 5.23 -33.03
C SER A 334 -19.82 4.91 -32.59
N LEU A 335 -19.62 4.50 -31.33
CA LEU A 335 -18.30 4.16 -30.77
C LEU A 335 -17.70 2.88 -31.35
N LEU A 336 -18.52 1.96 -31.89
CA LEU A 336 -18.02 0.76 -32.60
C LEU A 336 -17.31 1.11 -33.90
N ASN A 337 -17.67 2.23 -34.51
CA ASN A 337 -17.16 2.68 -35.81
C ASN A 337 -16.20 3.86 -35.69
N GLU A 338 -15.85 4.31 -34.46
CA GLU A 338 -14.96 5.46 -34.26
C GLU A 338 -13.51 5.08 -34.58
N PRO A 339 -12.92 5.59 -35.68
CA PRO A 339 -11.59 5.17 -36.09
C PRO A 339 -10.47 6.01 -35.45
N ILE A 340 -10.80 7.12 -34.79
CA ILE A 340 -9.81 8.10 -34.36
C ILE A 340 -9.40 7.81 -32.90
N PRO A 341 -8.14 7.42 -32.64
CA PRO A 341 -7.65 7.27 -31.26
C PRO A 341 -7.83 8.56 -30.44
N GLY A 342 -8.34 8.40 -29.22
CA GLY A 342 -8.60 9.52 -28.32
C GLY A 342 -9.90 10.27 -28.58
N GLN A 343 -10.70 9.88 -29.57
CA GLN A 343 -12.05 10.40 -29.76
C GLN A 343 -13.07 9.43 -29.11
N GLY A 344 -14.04 10.01 -28.41
CA GLY A 344 -15.03 9.23 -27.68
C GLY A 344 -16.09 10.09 -27.01
N VAL A 345 -16.69 9.56 -25.97
CA VAL A 345 -17.76 10.19 -25.21
C VAL A 345 -17.38 10.26 -23.74
N PHE A 346 -17.67 11.40 -23.13
CA PHE A 346 -17.55 11.61 -21.69
C PHE A 346 -18.91 11.81 -21.05
N TRP A 347 -19.11 11.21 -19.90
CA TRP A 347 -20.26 11.41 -19.04
C TRP A 347 -19.82 11.58 -17.59
N SER A 348 -20.51 12.47 -16.86
CA SER A 348 -20.26 12.65 -15.42
C SER A 348 -21.58 12.93 -14.70
N SER A 349 -21.75 12.32 -13.53
CA SER A 349 -22.82 12.65 -12.59
C SER A 349 -22.50 13.93 -11.78
N VAL A 350 -21.28 14.44 -11.90
CA VAL A 350 -20.80 15.61 -11.13
C VAL A 350 -21.16 16.89 -11.88
N GLY A 351 -21.66 17.91 -11.17
CA GLY A 351 -21.94 19.23 -11.75
C GLY A 351 -23.35 19.44 -12.31
N GLY A 352 -24.29 18.53 -12.05
CA GLY A 352 -25.74 18.76 -12.28
C GLY A 352 -26.20 18.71 -13.74
N LYS A 353 -25.36 18.26 -14.67
CA LYS A 353 -25.70 18.09 -16.10
C LYS A 353 -25.28 16.71 -16.59
N PRO A 354 -25.97 15.64 -16.19
CA PRO A 354 -25.57 14.26 -16.46
C PRO A 354 -25.97 13.79 -17.86
N TYR A 355 -25.52 14.45 -18.92
CA TYR A 355 -25.68 13.98 -20.28
C TYR A 355 -24.33 13.74 -20.97
N PRO A 356 -24.25 12.73 -21.83
CA PRO A 356 -23.03 12.42 -22.57
C PRO A 356 -22.61 13.56 -23.49
N VAL A 357 -21.31 13.87 -23.53
CA VAL A 357 -20.72 14.87 -24.43
C VAL A 357 -19.58 14.26 -25.23
N SER A 358 -19.38 14.73 -26.46
CA SER A 358 -18.22 14.32 -27.25
C SER A 358 -16.92 14.74 -26.57
N LEU A 359 -15.94 13.84 -26.57
CA LEU A 359 -14.61 14.05 -26.02
C LEU A 359 -13.55 13.79 -27.07
N ARG A 360 -12.52 14.64 -27.10
CA ARG A 360 -11.27 14.36 -27.80
C ARG A 360 -10.10 14.57 -26.85
N ALA A 361 -9.41 13.49 -26.49
CA ALA A 361 -8.19 13.57 -25.72
C ALA A 361 -7.05 14.15 -26.56
N LEU A 362 -6.30 15.09 -26.01
CA LEU A 362 -5.08 15.60 -26.63
C LEU A 362 -3.98 14.52 -26.59
N SER A 363 -2.99 14.62 -27.46
CA SER A 363 -1.82 13.72 -27.38
C SER A 363 -0.84 14.20 -26.34
N PHE A 364 -0.56 13.36 -25.34
CA PHE A 364 0.46 13.61 -24.33
C PHE A 364 1.85 13.79 -24.97
N GLU A 365 2.18 12.96 -25.96
CA GLU A 365 3.45 12.99 -26.70
C GLU A 365 3.63 14.28 -27.54
N LYS A 366 2.54 14.99 -27.89
CA LYS A 366 2.62 16.30 -28.56
C LYS A 366 2.78 17.45 -27.58
N MET A 367 2.45 17.22 -26.32
CA MET A 367 2.56 18.26 -25.26
C MET A 367 3.88 18.19 -24.53
N TYR A 368 4.44 16.99 -24.40
CA TYR A 368 5.66 16.72 -23.64
C TYR A 368 6.62 15.89 -24.48
N SER A 369 7.91 16.13 -24.31
CA SER A 369 9.00 15.37 -24.93
C SER A 369 9.91 14.79 -23.86
N MET A 370 10.62 13.73 -24.21
CA MET A 370 11.65 13.12 -23.36
C MET A 370 12.67 14.17 -22.91
N ARG A 371 12.84 14.36 -21.61
CA ARG A 371 13.73 15.39 -21.03
C ARG A 371 15.19 15.01 -21.08
N ASP A 372 15.50 13.74 -20.99
CA ASP A 372 16.89 13.21 -20.99
C ASP A 372 17.10 12.29 -22.18
N HIS A 373 17.06 12.87 -23.37
CA HIS A 373 17.17 12.15 -24.64
C HIS A 373 18.52 11.41 -24.78
N ASP A 374 19.59 12.04 -24.32
CA ASP A 374 20.96 11.50 -24.49
C ASP A 374 21.50 10.83 -23.21
N TYR A 375 20.67 10.64 -22.19
CA TYR A 375 21.02 10.07 -20.89
C TYR A 375 22.19 10.77 -20.19
N ASN A 376 22.34 12.06 -20.39
CA ASN A 376 23.44 12.89 -19.87
C ASN A 376 22.96 14.02 -18.93
N GLN A 377 21.67 14.09 -18.65
CA GLN A 377 21.12 15.08 -17.72
C GLN A 377 21.61 14.79 -16.28
N PRO A 378 21.90 15.86 -15.52
CA PRO A 378 22.24 15.71 -14.12
C PRO A 378 21.05 15.13 -13.33
N VAL A 379 21.37 14.60 -12.17
CA VAL A 379 20.35 14.11 -11.21
C VAL A 379 19.35 15.22 -10.94
N GLY A 380 18.05 14.92 -11.13
CA GLY A 380 16.97 15.88 -10.88
C GLY A 380 16.79 16.14 -9.37
N ASN A 381 16.27 17.32 -9.01
CA ASN A 381 15.88 17.62 -7.63
C ASN A 381 14.47 17.11 -7.35
N THR A 382 14.33 15.79 -7.20
CA THR A 382 13.04 15.12 -7.09
C THR A 382 12.61 14.89 -5.63
N TYR A 383 11.31 14.82 -5.40
CA TYR A 383 10.79 14.46 -4.09
C TYR A 383 11.22 13.05 -3.65
N ALA A 384 11.39 12.11 -4.58
CA ALA A 384 11.83 10.76 -4.26
C ALA A 384 13.24 10.72 -3.63
N GLN A 385 14.13 11.66 -4.00
CA GLN A 385 15.43 11.80 -3.32
C GLN A 385 15.27 12.28 -1.89
N THR A 386 14.44 13.30 -1.66
CA THR A 386 14.12 13.79 -0.31
C THR A 386 13.53 12.66 0.53
N LEU A 387 12.62 11.89 -0.02
CA LEU A 387 12.00 10.74 0.63
C LEU A 387 13.05 9.69 1.04
N ARG A 388 13.96 9.32 0.13
CA ARG A 388 15.06 8.38 0.45
C ARG A 388 15.96 8.90 1.57
N ILE A 389 16.35 10.18 1.53
CA ILE A 389 17.20 10.79 2.56
C ILE A 389 16.49 10.75 3.92
N THR A 390 15.22 11.13 3.96
CA THR A 390 14.41 11.12 5.19
C THR A 390 14.35 9.72 5.81
N PHE A 391 14.04 8.71 5.02
CA PHE A 391 13.92 7.34 5.50
C PHE A 391 15.28 6.67 5.77
N SER A 392 16.35 7.03 5.05
CA SER A 392 17.72 6.59 5.34
C SER A 392 18.26 7.21 6.64
N GLY A 393 18.00 8.48 6.86
CA GLY A 393 18.36 9.17 8.11
C GLY A 393 17.66 8.56 9.32
N MET A 394 16.42 8.15 9.19
CA MET A 394 15.70 7.41 10.23
C MET A 394 16.36 6.05 10.53
N LYS A 395 16.82 5.31 9.50
CA LYS A 395 17.59 4.07 9.70
C LYS A 395 18.89 4.32 10.46
N GLN A 396 19.66 5.35 10.09
CA GLN A 396 20.94 5.67 10.75
C GLN A 396 20.73 6.16 12.18
N SER A 397 19.73 7.00 12.45
CA SER A 397 19.40 7.44 13.81
C SER A 397 18.96 6.27 14.68
N ALA A 398 18.21 5.33 14.12
CA ALA A 398 17.81 4.12 14.80
C ALA A 398 19.00 3.18 15.07
N ALA A 399 20.00 3.13 14.19
CA ALA A 399 21.25 2.38 14.40
C ALA A 399 22.16 3.02 15.45
N ALA A 400 22.31 4.35 15.43
CA ALA A 400 23.13 5.09 16.38
C ALA A 400 22.61 5.01 17.83
N ALA A 401 21.29 4.87 18.00
CA ALA A 401 20.68 4.71 19.33
C ALA A 401 20.91 3.32 19.96
N ARG A 402 21.55 2.39 19.25
CA ARG A 402 21.87 1.02 19.73
C ARG A 402 23.29 0.83 20.25
N VAL A 403 24.13 1.89 20.32
CA VAL A 403 25.49 1.77 20.86
C VAL A 403 25.41 1.81 22.39
N PRO A 404 25.77 0.73 23.14
CA PRO A 404 25.91 0.78 24.58
C PRO A 404 27.19 1.57 24.90
N ASP A 405 27.11 2.48 25.88
CA ASP A 405 28.28 3.08 26.51
C ASP A 405 29.19 1.99 27.09
N SER A 406 30.28 1.69 26.42
CA SER A 406 31.42 1.00 27.03
C SER A 406 32.63 1.92 27.00
N ASN A 407 32.88 2.61 28.13
CA ASN A 407 34.15 3.20 28.43
C ASN A 407 35.25 2.14 28.45
N ALA A 408 36.17 2.19 27.53
CA ALA A 408 37.57 1.81 27.74
C ALA A 408 38.43 2.37 26.61
N SER A 409 39.34 3.17 27.06
CA SER A 409 40.49 3.80 26.46
C SER A 409 41.27 3.02 25.40
N GLY A 410 41.69 3.74 24.36
CA GLY A 410 43.07 3.57 23.86
C GLY A 410 43.22 3.18 22.38
N SER A 411 43.75 4.14 21.69
CA SER A 411 44.76 4.09 20.64
C SER A 411 44.31 4.31 19.18
N LEU A 412 45.04 5.26 18.64
CA LEU A 412 45.05 5.81 17.27
C LEU A 412 45.59 4.83 16.21
N PHE A 413 45.21 5.16 14.94
CA PHE A 413 45.75 4.75 13.63
C PHE A 413 45.33 3.39 13.07
N SER A 414 44.62 3.36 11.98
CA SER A 414 45.01 3.62 10.57
C SER A 414 43.84 3.31 9.63
N ALA A 415 43.78 4.07 8.55
CA ALA A 415 42.87 3.86 7.42
C ALA A 415 43.24 2.58 6.66
N GLU A 416 42.22 1.75 6.37
CA GLU A 416 42.19 0.96 5.16
C GLU A 416 40.74 0.61 4.76
N THR A 417 40.48 0.80 3.49
CA THR A 417 39.23 0.54 2.78
C THR A 417 38.90 -0.93 2.77
N GLY A 418 37.76 -1.28 3.38
CA GLY A 418 37.15 -2.60 3.23
C GLY A 418 35.63 -2.43 3.31
N PHE A 419 34.96 -2.72 2.21
CA PHE A 419 33.51 -2.90 2.21
C PHE A 419 33.20 -4.18 2.99
N GLU A 420 32.80 -4.05 4.24
CA GLU A 420 32.19 -5.15 4.96
C GLU A 420 30.66 -4.98 4.95
N ASP A 421 29.96 -6.03 4.57
CA ASP A 421 28.52 -6.19 4.61
C ASP A 421 28.04 -6.04 6.07
N SER A 422 27.52 -4.86 6.40
CA SER A 422 26.84 -4.65 7.68
C SER A 422 25.39 -5.13 7.55
N GLU A 423 24.98 -6.05 8.42
CA GLU A 423 23.60 -6.51 8.55
C GLU A 423 22.61 -5.34 8.67
N PRO A 424 21.45 -5.40 8.00
CA PRO A 424 20.47 -4.31 8.01
C PRO A 424 19.86 -4.15 9.41
N VAL A 425 19.95 -2.94 9.95
CA VAL A 425 19.37 -2.56 11.25
C VAL A 425 17.85 -2.49 11.14
N ASP A 426 17.15 -3.23 12.00
CA ASP A 426 15.70 -3.21 12.11
C ASP A 426 15.21 -1.89 12.75
N VAL A 427 14.74 -0.98 11.89
CA VAL A 427 14.23 0.34 12.31
C VAL A 427 13.03 0.21 13.26
N MET A 428 12.23 -0.84 13.09
CA MET A 428 11.07 -1.07 13.93
C MET A 428 11.46 -1.50 15.34
N ALA A 429 12.48 -2.36 15.46
CA ALA A 429 13.01 -2.72 16.77
C ALA A 429 13.54 -1.51 17.55
N THR A 430 14.05 -0.50 16.85
CA THR A 430 14.52 0.75 17.51
C THR A 430 13.36 1.63 17.95
N ILE A 431 12.29 1.73 17.14
CA ILE A 431 11.07 2.44 17.52
C ILE A 431 10.41 1.73 18.71
N GLU A 432 10.32 0.40 18.67
CA GLU A 432 9.86 -0.42 19.79
C GLU A 432 10.67 -0.15 21.06
N GLN A 433 11.99 -0.21 20.95
CA GLN A 433 12.88 -0.03 22.09
C GLN A 433 12.75 1.37 22.71
N ARG A 434 12.64 2.42 21.89
CA ARG A 434 12.42 3.79 22.40
C ARG A 434 11.10 3.92 23.16
N ALA A 435 10.02 3.34 22.65
CA ALA A 435 8.73 3.38 23.32
C ALA A 435 8.76 2.55 24.63
N ILE A 436 9.48 1.43 24.64
CA ILE A 436 9.72 0.62 25.86
C ILE A 436 10.57 1.38 26.87
N ASP A 437 11.63 2.06 26.43
CA ASP A 437 12.50 2.83 27.32
C ASP A 437 11.78 4.06 27.87
N ALA A 438 10.92 4.69 27.09
CA ALA A 438 10.04 5.75 27.59
C ALA A 438 9.10 5.22 28.69
N LEU A 439 8.50 4.04 28.49
CA LEU A 439 7.65 3.41 29.52
C LEU A 439 8.45 3.03 30.76
N ARG A 440 9.67 2.53 30.59
CA ARG A 440 10.60 2.21 31.70
C ARG A 440 11.03 3.45 32.49
N GLY A 441 11.10 4.61 31.85
CA GLY A 441 11.48 5.88 32.47
C GLY A 441 10.32 6.59 33.17
N ASP A 442 9.06 6.18 32.97
CA ASP A 442 7.90 6.85 33.58
C ASP A 442 7.52 6.25 34.93
N ALA A 443 7.96 6.91 35.99
CA ALA A 443 7.74 6.45 37.36
C ALA A 443 6.27 6.38 37.76
N ASP A 444 5.41 7.25 37.22
CA ASP A 444 3.98 7.29 37.54
C ASP A 444 3.25 6.07 37.00
N ILE A 445 3.57 5.67 35.77
CA ILE A 445 2.96 4.48 35.13
C ILE A 445 3.48 3.22 35.79
N LEU A 446 4.78 3.12 36.04
CA LEU A 446 5.35 1.97 36.74
C LEU A 446 4.74 1.79 38.14
N GLN A 447 4.56 2.85 38.91
CA GLN A 447 3.91 2.80 40.22
C GLN A 447 2.44 2.32 40.10
N LYS A 448 1.71 2.75 39.07
CA LYS A 448 0.34 2.27 38.82
C LYS A 448 0.31 0.80 38.46
N LEU A 449 1.23 0.32 37.62
CA LEU A 449 1.35 -1.08 37.22
C LEU A 449 1.70 -1.99 38.40
N GLU A 450 2.58 -1.53 39.33
CA GLU A 450 2.97 -2.26 40.52
C GLU A 450 1.94 -2.17 41.68
N SER A 451 0.93 -1.31 41.54
CA SER A 451 -0.12 -1.20 42.55
C SER A 451 -1.04 -2.44 42.55
N SER A 452 -1.69 -2.71 43.69
CA SER A 452 -2.65 -3.83 43.82
C SER A 452 -3.81 -3.74 42.82
N ASN A 453 -4.15 -2.56 42.35
CA ASN A 453 -5.23 -2.34 41.39
C ASN A 453 -4.77 -2.49 39.93
N GLY A 454 -3.48 -2.36 39.65
CA GLY A 454 -2.96 -2.37 38.30
C GLY A 454 -3.40 -1.18 37.44
N MET A 455 -3.28 -1.31 36.12
CA MET A 455 -3.66 -0.29 35.14
C MET A 455 -4.43 -0.91 33.96
N PRO A 456 -5.41 -0.20 33.34
CA PRO A 456 -6.08 -0.70 32.15
C PRO A 456 -5.08 -0.97 31.01
N TRP A 457 -5.26 -2.08 30.28
CA TRP A 457 -4.47 -2.39 29.06
C TRP A 457 -4.40 -1.19 28.12
N TYR A 458 -5.55 -0.57 27.87
CA TYR A 458 -5.66 0.62 27.02
C TYR A 458 -4.80 1.80 27.52
N GLY A 459 -4.61 1.95 28.83
CA GLY A 459 -3.77 3.03 29.38
C GLY A 459 -2.28 2.87 29.02
N VAL A 460 -1.75 1.63 29.10
CA VAL A 460 -0.38 1.33 28.67
C VAL A 460 -0.27 1.46 27.14
N GLN A 461 -1.26 0.96 26.41
CA GLN A 461 -1.30 1.10 24.96
C GLN A 461 -1.30 2.58 24.53
N GLN A 462 -2.08 3.43 25.16
CA GLN A 462 -2.15 4.86 24.83
C GLN A 462 -0.83 5.56 25.10
N PHE A 463 -0.18 5.26 26.21
CA PHE A 463 1.16 5.78 26.51
C PHE A 463 2.17 5.39 25.41
N LEU A 464 2.17 4.14 24.99
CA LEU A 464 3.04 3.69 23.92
C LEU A 464 2.71 4.40 22.59
N ILE A 465 1.44 4.62 22.26
CA ILE A 465 1.02 5.38 21.07
C ILE A 465 1.63 6.78 21.09
N ASP A 466 1.60 7.47 22.23
CA ASP A 466 2.09 8.85 22.36
C ASP A 466 3.62 8.96 22.16
N HIS A 467 4.35 7.85 22.39
CA HIS A 467 5.81 7.75 22.21
C HIS A 467 6.24 7.08 20.88
N LEU A 468 5.29 6.69 20.05
CA LEU A 468 5.56 6.19 18.71
C LEU A 468 5.55 7.35 17.70
N PRO A 469 6.40 7.29 16.65
CA PRO A 469 6.43 8.29 15.60
C PRO A 469 5.05 8.50 14.96
N GLU A 470 4.68 9.76 14.67
CA GLU A 470 3.36 10.08 14.10
C GLU A 470 3.10 9.45 12.73
N HIS A 471 4.14 9.24 11.96
CA HIS A 471 4.11 8.64 10.64
C HIS A 471 4.11 7.10 10.65
N LEU A 472 4.17 6.47 11.84
CA LEU A 472 4.17 5.02 11.93
C LEU A 472 2.82 4.47 11.48
N GLU A 473 2.88 3.55 10.53
CA GLU A 473 1.71 2.86 10.02
C GLU A 473 1.06 2.04 11.14
N ASP A 474 -0.26 2.20 11.31
CA ASP A 474 -1.07 1.52 12.34
C ASP A 474 -0.51 1.60 13.77
N ARG A 475 -0.16 2.83 14.23
CA ARG A 475 0.34 3.09 15.60
C ARG A 475 -0.48 2.38 16.70
N ARG A 476 -1.81 2.28 16.51
CA ARG A 476 -2.70 1.67 17.51
C ARG A 476 -2.52 0.16 17.59
N GLN A 477 -2.47 -0.52 16.46
CA GLN A 477 -2.26 -1.96 16.41
C GLN A 477 -0.82 -2.30 16.80
N PHE A 478 0.14 -1.50 16.34
CA PHE A 478 1.54 -1.64 16.72
C PHE A 478 1.73 -1.49 18.24
N ALA A 479 1.17 -0.43 18.84
CA ALA A 479 1.19 -0.23 20.27
C ALA A 479 0.48 -1.35 21.04
N TYR A 480 -0.64 -1.86 20.52
CA TYR A 480 -1.34 -2.99 21.15
C TYR A 480 -0.43 -4.23 21.25
N ASN A 481 0.27 -4.57 20.17
CA ASN A 481 1.21 -5.68 20.14
C ASN A 481 2.46 -5.40 21.00
N LEU A 482 2.87 -4.13 21.09
CA LEU A 482 4.04 -3.71 21.87
C LEU A 482 3.82 -3.78 23.38
N VAL A 483 2.56 -3.70 23.87
CA VAL A 483 2.27 -3.77 25.32
C VAL A 483 2.89 -5.02 25.95
N SER A 484 2.65 -6.20 25.38
CA SER A 484 3.21 -7.46 25.93
C SER A 484 4.73 -7.48 25.87
N LYS A 485 5.33 -6.99 24.79
CA LYS A 485 6.80 -6.90 24.63
C LYS A 485 7.39 -5.94 25.68
N ALA A 486 6.77 -4.79 25.88
CA ALA A 486 7.18 -3.78 26.86
C ALA A 486 7.09 -4.33 28.30
N MET A 487 5.98 -4.97 28.63
CA MET A 487 5.78 -5.57 29.95
C MET A 487 6.81 -6.67 30.22
N ASN A 488 7.09 -7.54 29.22
CA ASN A 488 8.11 -8.57 29.35
C ASN A 488 9.53 -7.99 29.50
N ALA A 489 9.84 -6.91 28.80
CA ALA A 489 11.14 -6.25 28.86
C ALA A 489 11.40 -5.51 30.19
N ILE A 490 10.32 -5.05 30.86
CA ILE A 490 10.42 -4.28 32.10
C ILE A 490 10.29 -5.18 33.34
N PHE A 491 9.33 -6.11 33.33
CA PHE A 491 8.97 -6.90 34.52
C PHE A 491 9.26 -8.41 34.40
N GLY A 492 9.72 -8.85 33.22
CA GLY A 492 9.94 -10.28 32.92
C GLY A 492 8.67 -10.97 32.38
N SER A 493 8.80 -12.25 32.02
CA SER A 493 7.72 -12.99 31.36
C SER A 493 6.55 -13.35 32.27
N GLN A 494 5.35 -13.45 31.69
CA GLN A 494 4.16 -13.98 32.39
C GLN A 494 4.35 -15.45 32.81
N PRO A 495 3.72 -15.89 33.90
CA PRO A 495 2.95 -15.11 34.89
C PRO A 495 3.80 -14.55 36.04
N ARG A 496 5.13 -14.74 36.01
CA ARG A 496 6.00 -14.37 37.13
C ARG A 496 6.28 -12.88 37.25
N GLY A 497 6.40 -12.18 36.11
CA GLY A 497 6.71 -10.75 36.07
C GLY A 497 5.47 -9.86 36.11
N TRP A 498 4.43 -10.27 35.45
CA TRP A 498 3.15 -9.54 35.33
C TRP A 498 2.00 -10.43 34.93
N GLU A 499 0.77 -9.96 35.09
CA GLU A 499 -0.44 -10.68 34.72
C GLU A 499 -1.49 -9.78 34.11
N THR A 500 -2.44 -10.39 33.41
CA THR A 500 -3.66 -9.73 32.93
C THR A 500 -4.88 -10.27 33.67
N PHE A 501 -5.82 -9.38 34.01
CA PHE A 501 -7.08 -9.78 34.63
C PHE A 501 -8.25 -8.93 34.13
N LYS A 502 -9.47 -9.40 34.29
CA LYS A 502 -10.67 -8.62 33.97
C LYS A 502 -11.12 -7.85 35.22
N SER A 503 -11.24 -6.54 35.08
CA SER A 503 -11.78 -5.69 36.14
C SER A 503 -13.24 -6.05 36.42
N THR A 504 -13.60 -6.29 37.66
CA THR A 504 -14.95 -6.60 38.12
C THR A 504 -15.94 -5.44 37.94
N SER A 505 -15.43 -4.20 37.92
CA SER A 505 -16.26 -2.98 37.79
C SER A 505 -16.51 -2.58 36.32
N THR A 506 -15.57 -2.85 35.41
CA THR A 506 -15.66 -2.36 34.02
C THR A 506 -15.68 -3.47 32.98
N GLY A 507 -15.41 -4.72 33.33
CA GLY A 507 -15.27 -5.86 32.40
C GLY A 507 -14.08 -5.78 31.44
N LYS A 508 -13.26 -4.70 31.52
CA LYS A 508 -12.13 -4.47 30.63
C LYS A 508 -10.87 -5.20 31.13
N THR A 509 -9.93 -5.47 30.22
CA THR A 509 -8.64 -6.09 30.55
C THR A 509 -7.72 -5.08 31.23
N TRP A 510 -7.13 -5.48 32.34
CA TRP A 510 -6.16 -4.73 33.14
C TRP A 510 -4.85 -5.49 33.22
N ILE A 511 -3.78 -4.77 33.50
CA ILE A 511 -2.42 -5.30 33.68
C ILE A 511 -1.97 -4.97 35.09
N ARG A 512 -1.27 -5.91 35.71
CA ARG A 512 -0.60 -5.71 37.00
C ARG A 512 0.77 -6.37 36.96
N ALA A 513 1.79 -5.67 37.41
CA ALA A 513 3.13 -6.19 37.60
C ALA A 513 3.28 -6.79 39.00
N HIS A 514 4.10 -7.84 39.09
CA HIS A 514 4.49 -8.46 40.35
C HIS A 514 5.85 -7.86 40.80
N LYS A 515 5.95 -7.57 42.10
CA LYS A 515 7.23 -7.11 42.69
C LYS A 515 8.20 -8.27 42.83
#